data_5aaad88e6bec5379e457726f298e540d
#
_entry.id   5aaad88e6bec5379e457726f298e540d
#
_cell.length_a   1.000
_cell.length_b   1.000
_cell.length_c   1.000
_cell.angle_alpha   90.00
_cell.angle_beta   90.00
_cell.angle_gamma   90.00
#
_symmetry.space_group_name_H-M   'P 1'
#
loop_
_entity.id
_entity.type
_entity.pdbx_description
1 polymer ?
#
loop_
_entity_poly.entity_id
_entity_poly.type
_entity_poly.pdbx_seq_one_letter_code
_entity_poly.pdbx_strand_id
1 'polypeptide(L)'
;ANTHDYILCFSNRGRVYWIKVWEVPQGSRNSRGKPMVNMFPLEKDEKINVVLPLTGEFRSFPEDHYVFMATSMGTVKKTPLTDFSNPRKAGIIAVGLDEGDILVGAALTDGKHDVMLFSDGGKAVRFDEDDVRPMGRSARGVRGMMLEEGQSVIAMLVAEDESQSVLTATENGFGKRTSIVEDTRHGRGTKGMIAIQQSERNGKVVAATLVRPEDEIMLITDKGVLVRTRVS
;
A
#
# COMPACT_ATOMS: atom_id res chain seq x y z
N ALA A 1 -1.99 19.01 -0.79
CA ALA A 1 -0.92 19.10 -1.78
C ALA A 1 -0.99 20.46 -2.49
N ASN A 2 0.15 21.04 -2.83
CA ASN A 2 0.23 22.22 -3.67
C ASN A 2 0.13 21.83 -5.14
N THR A 3 -0.27 22.78 -5.99
CA THR A 3 -0.42 22.54 -7.44
C THR A 3 0.90 22.10 -8.10
N HIS A 4 2.03 22.49 -7.57
CA HIS A 4 3.35 22.11 -8.08
C HIS A 4 3.94 20.83 -7.47
N ASP A 5 3.26 20.21 -6.52
CA ASP A 5 3.71 18.95 -5.94
C ASP A 5 3.65 17.82 -6.96
N TYR A 6 4.59 16.88 -6.84
CA TYR A 6 4.52 15.62 -7.57
C TYR A 6 3.63 14.61 -6.85
N ILE A 7 2.97 13.79 -7.63
CA ILE A 7 2.29 12.58 -7.18
C ILE A 7 2.97 11.40 -7.87
N LEU A 8 3.43 10.44 -7.07
CA LEU A 8 3.92 9.16 -7.58
C LEU A 8 2.74 8.20 -7.73
N CYS A 9 2.57 7.65 -8.92
CA CYS A 9 1.51 6.70 -9.24
C CYS A 9 2.13 5.34 -9.57
N PHE A 10 1.90 4.36 -8.72
CA PHE A 10 2.46 3.01 -8.87
C PHE A 10 1.44 2.08 -9.51
N SER A 11 1.86 1.37 -10.55
CA SER A 11 1.02 0.39 -11.22
C SER A 11 1.14 -1.00 -10.58
N ASN A 12 0.14 -1.86 -10.85
CA ASN A 12 0.16 -3.26 -10.45
C ASN A 12 1.35 -4.04 -11.05
N ARG A 13 1.96 -3.54 -12.11
CA ARG A 13 3.15 -4.12 -12.75
C ARG A 13 4.48 -3.63 -12.18
N GLY A 14 4.45 -2.89 -11.08
CA GLY A 14 5.65 -2.40 -10.42
C GLY A 14 6.32 -1.21 -11.10
N ARG A 15 5.62 -0.50 -11.98
CA ARG A 15 6.09 0.75 -12.59
C ARG A 15 5.59 1.93 -11.79
N VAL A 16 6.36 3.02 -11.82
CA VAL A 16 5.95 4.30 -11.25
C VAL A 16 5.92 5.37 -12.32
N TYR A 17 4.88 6.19 -12.27
CA TYR A 17 4.67 7.36 -13.11
C TYR A 17 4.56 8.59 -12.23
N TRP A 18 4.93 9.75 -12.79
CA TRP A 18 4.82 11.04 -12.12
C TRP A 18 3.72 11.88 -12.75
N ILE A 19 2.99 12.60 -11.92
CA ILE A 19 2.08 13.63 -12.35
C ILE A 19 2.21 14.82 -11.41
N LYS A 20 2.10 16.03 -11.94
CA LYS A 20 1.93 17.23 -11.13
C LYS A 20 0.47 17.39 -10.70
N VAL A 21 0.25 17.90 -9.51
CA VAL A 21 -1.12 18.13 -9.01
C VAL A 21 -1.95 18.98 -9.97
N TRP A 22 -1.35 20.00 -10.59
CA TRP A 22 -2.05 20.87 -11.54
C TRP A 22 -2.47 20.15 -12.85
N GLU A 23 -1.87 19.00 -13.16
CA GLU A 23 -2.25 18.17 -14.32
C GLU A 23 -3.50 17.32 -14.05
N VAL A 24 -3.87 17.17 -12.77
CA VAL A 24 -5.08 16.43 -12.39
C VAL A 24 -6.31 17.26 -12.78
N PRO A 25 -7.25 16.69 -13.55
CA PRO A 25 -8.43 17.44 -13.98
C PRO A 25 -9.26 17.92 -12.80
N GLN A 26 -9.64 19.19 -12.80
CA GLN A 26 -10.61 19.70 -11.89
C GLN A 26 -12.00 19.17 -12.24
N GLY A 27 -12.75 18.78 -11.22
CA GLY A 27 -14.09 18.28 -11.39
C GLY A 27 -14.96 18.59 -10.18
N SER A 28 -16.26 18.74 -10.42
CA SER A 28 -17.26 18.78 -9.36
C SER A 28 -17.57 17.37 -8.87
N ARG A 29 -18.34 17.28 -7.77
CA ARG A 29 -18.78 15.99 -7.21
C ARG A 29 -19.48 15.10 -8.25
N ASN A 30 -20.17 15.69 -9.21
CA ASN A 30 -20.94 14.98 -10.24
C ASN A 30 -20.18 14.83 -11.58
N SER A 31 -18.92 15.24 -11.64
CA SER A 31 -18.11 15.09 -12.85
C SER A 31 -17.75 13.63 -13.09
N ARG A 32 -17.76 13.21 -14.36
CA ARG A 32 -17.45 11.83 -14.74
C ARG A 32 -15.95 11.46 -14.58
N GLY A 33 -15.08 12.44 -14.37
CA GLY A 33 -13.63 12.20 -14.34
C GLY A 33 -13.05 11.81 -15.71
N LYS A 34 -11.75 11.61 -15.74
CA LYS A 34 -11.03 11.10 -16.92
C LYS A 34 -10.35 9.77 -16.61
N PRO A 35 -10.34 8.81 -17.54
CA PRO A 35 -9.63 7.54 -17.34
C PRO A 35 -8.14 7.75 -17.11
N MET A 36 -7.57 7.00 -16.19
CA MET A 36 -6.13 7.05 -15.86
C MET A 36 -5.25 6.71 -17.07
N VAL A 37 -5.72 5.88 -17.98
CA VAL A 37 -5.01 5.54 -19.22
C VAL A 37 -4.73 6.74 -20.13
N ASN A 38 -5.50 7.82 -19.96
CA ASN A 38 -5.27 9.06 -20.70
C ASN A 38 -4.19 9.94 -20.07
N MET A 39 -3.76 9.63 -18.85
CA MET A 39 -2.76 10.38 -18.11
C MET A 39 -1.38 9.73 -18.18
N PHE A 40 -1.32 8.41 -18.35
CA PHE A 40 -0.10 7.61 -18.39
C PHE A 40 -0.12 6.62 -19.54
N PRO A 41 1.05 6.27 -20.12
CA PRO A 41 1.17 5.25 -21.15
C PRO A 41 1.10 3.85 -20.56
N LEU A 42 -0.04 3.50 -19.95
CA LEU A 42 -0.26 2.19 -19.36
C LEU A 42 -0.36 1.11 -20.44
N GLU A 43 0.20 -0.06 -20.15
CA GLU A 43 0.02 -1.24 -20.98
C GLU A 43 -1.37 -1.85 -20.78
N LYS A 44 -1.71 -2.81 -21.64
CA LYS A 44 -2.95 -3.58 -21.48
C LYS A 44 -2.97 -4.26 -20.10
N ASP A 45 -4.08 -4.13 -19.39
CA ASP A 45 -4.31 -4.68 -18.06
C ASP A 45 -3.39 -4.09 -16.95
N GLU A 46 -2.62 -3.06 -17.26
CA GLU A 46 -1.89 -2.27 -16.26
C GLU A 46 -2.85 -1.26 -15.61
N LYS A 47 -2.84 -1.21 -14.26
CA LYS A 47 -3.68 -0.32 -13.46
C LYS A 47 -2.85 0.37 -12.38
N ILE A 48 -3.20 1.60 -12.06
CA ILE A 48 -2.61 2.30 -10.92
C ILE A 48 -3.22 1.76 -9.64
N ASN A 49 -2.39 1.19 -8.78
CA ASN A 49 -2.80 0.61 -7.49
C ASN A 49 -2.54 1.52 -6.31
N VAL A 50 -1.51 2.36 -6.37
CA VAL A 50 -1.11 3.24 -5.26
C VAL A 50 -0.79 4.62 -5.78
N VAL A 51 -1.24 5.63 -5.04
CA VAL A 51 -1.00 7.05 -5.31
C VAL A 51 -0.35 7.66 -4.09
N LEU A 52 0.86 8.21 -4.24
CA LEU A 52 1.61 8.84 -3.17
C LEU A 52 1.89 10.31 -3.49
N PRO A 53 1.12 11.25 -2.94
CA PRO A 53 1.43 12.67 -3.05
C PRO A 53 2.71 12.99 -2.27
N LEU A 54 3.65 13.69 -2.91
CA LEU A 54 4.88 14.16 -2.26
C LEU A 54 4.62 15.55 -1.66
N THR A 55 4.20 15.56 -0.41
CA THR A 55 3.85 16.77 0.35
C THR A 55 4.79 16.96 1.54
N GLY A 56 4.76 18.14 2.15
CA GLY A 56 5.56 18.43 3.32
C GLY A 56 7.06 18.19 3.08
N GLU A 57 7.68 17.44 3.95
CA GLU A 57 9.10 17.08 3.88
C GLU A 57 9.47 16.28 2.63
N PHE A 58 8.55 15.53 2.05
CA PHE A 58 8.82 14.69 0.87
C PHE A 58 8.93 15.47 -0.45
N ARG A 59 8.54 16.75 -0.49
CA ARG A 59 8.53 17.57 -1.72
C ARG A 59 9.87 17.67 -2.41
N SER A 60 10.94 17.77 -1.64
CA SER A 60 12.30 17.97 -2.13
C SER A 60 13.05 16.66 -2.37
N PHE A 61 12.40 15.51 -2.28
CA PHE A 61 13.04 14.20 -2.34
C PHE A 61 14.23 14.10 -1.38
N PRO A 62 13.99 14.29 -0.07
CA PRO A 62 15.08 14.35 0.90
C PRO A 62 15.83 13.02 0.99
N GLU A 63 17.10 13.10 1.37
CA GLU A 63 17.89 11.94 1.75
C GLU A 63 17.30 11.27 3.00
N ASP A 64 17.65 10.01 3.25
CA ASP A 64 17.15 9.21 4.39
C ASP A 64 15.62 9.05 4.44
N HIS A 65 14.95 9.25 3.32
CA HIS A 65 13.55 8.95 3.12
C HIS A 65 13.41 7.91 2.01
N TYR A 66 12.37 7.11 2.10
CA TYR A 66 12.24 5.90 1.28
C TYR A 66 10.82 5.74 0.74
N VAL A 67 10.73 4.96 -0.34
CA VAL A 67 9.49 4.30 -0.74
C VAL A 67 9.59 2.85 -0.33
N PHE A 68 8.72 2.42 0.57
CA PHE A 68 8.60 1.03 1.00
C PHE A 68 7.49 0.37 0.20
N MET A 69 7.77 -0.78 -0.40
CA MET A 69 6.87 -1.46 -1.34
C MET A 69 6.65 -2.91 -0.93
N ALA A 70 5.48 -3.44 -1.23
CA ALA A 70 5.15 -4.85 -1.02
C ALA A 70 4.41 -5.44 -2.22
N THR A 71 4.64 -6.71 -2.49
CA THR A 71 4.01 -7.45 -3.58
C THR A 71 3.05 -8.52 -3.06
N SER A 72 2.16 -9.00 -3.92
CA SER A 72 1.19 -10.04 -3.59
C SER A 72 1.82 -11.37 -3.17
N MET A 73 3.02 -11.67 -3.65
CA MET A 73 3.77 -12.88 -3.27
C MET A 73 4.58 -12.72 -1.97
N GLY A 74 4.45 -11.60 -1.28
CA GLY A 74 5.09 -11.37 0.02
C GLY A 74 6.50 -10.80 -0.03
N THR A 75 6.95 -10.32 -1.18
CA THR A 75 8.21 -9.61 -1.33
C THR A 75 8.08 -8.17 -0.88
N VAL A 76 9.07 -7.67 -0.17
CA VAL A 76 9.17 -6.25 0.23
C VAL A 76 10.47 -5.65 -0.28
N LYS A 77 10.44 -4.33 -0.44
CA LYS A 77 11.57 -3.56 -0.93
C LYS A 77 11.52 -2.14 -0.38
N LYS A 78 12.67 -1.63 0.01
CA LYS A 78 12.84 -0.24 0.43
C LYS A 78 13.82 0.45 -0.52
N THR A 79 13.38 1.49 -1.22
CA THR A 79 14.20 2.23 -2.18
C THR A 79 14.30 3.69 -1.76
N PRO A 80 15.51 4.29 -1.79
CA PRO A 80 15.65 5.71 -1.47
C PRO A 80 14.73 6.59 -2.32
N LEU A 81 14.09 7.56 -1.69
CA LEU A 81 13.18 8.48 -2.39
C LEU A 81 13.90 9.28 -3.48
N THR A 82 15.19 9.57 -3.29
CA THR A 82 16.05 10.25 -4.28
C THR A 82 16.13 9.50 -5.61
N ASP A 83 15.95 8.18 -5.63
CA ASP A 83 15.93 7.38 -6.86
C ASP A 83 14.71 7.70 -7.76
N PHE A 84 13.72 8.38 -7.22
CA PHE A 84 12.50 8.81 -7.91
C PHE A 84 12.49 10.31 -8.26
N SER A 85 13.62 11.00 -8.12
CA SER A 85 13.72 12.45 -8.34
C SER A 85 13.81 12.87 -9.80
N ASN A 86 13.96 11.93 -10.72
CA ASN A 86 14.07 12.19 -12.17
C ASN A 86 12.83 11.66 -12.91
N PRO A 87 11.75 12.45 -13.01
CA PRO A 87 10.53 12.04 -13.70
C PRO A 87 10.76 11.66 -15.16
N ARG A 88 10.10 10.59 -15.60
CA ARG A 88 10.08 10.16 -17.01
C ARG A 88 8.65 9.86 -17.45
N LYS A 89 8.25 10.37 -18.61
CA LYS A 89 6.90 10.18 -19.17
C LYS A 89 6.53 8.71 -19.38
N ALA A 90 7.49 7.90 -19.76
CA ALA A 90 7.28 6.46 -19.97
C ALA A 90 7.19 5.66 -18.66
N GLY A 91 7.36 6.32 -17.51
CA GLY A 91 7.53 5.65 -16.24
C GLY A 91 8.87 4.92 -16.10
N ILE A 92 9.12 4.40 -14.91
CA ILE A 92 10.30 3.58 -14.63
C ILE A 92 9.88 2.34 -13.82
N ILE A 93 10.70 1.32 -13.84
CA ILE A 93 10.52 0.15 -12.98
C ILE A 93 10.88 0.55 -11.54
N ALA A 94 9.93 0.41 -10.62
CA ALA A 94 10.14 0.63 -9.19
C ALA A 94 10.49 -0.67 -8.47
N VAL A 95 9.90 -1.79 -8.89
CA VAL A 95 10.16 -3.14 -8.38
C VAL A 95 10.02 -4.16 -9.51
N GLY A 96 10.99 -5.06 -9.62
CA GLY A 96 10.90 -6.21 -10.54
C GLY A 96 9.95 -7.25 -9.97
N LEU A 97 8.96 -7.65 -10.75
CA LEU A 97 7.95 -8.65 -10.37
C LEU A 97 8.21 -9.97 -11.09
N ASP A 98 8.01 -11.07 -10.38
CA ASP A 98 7.93 -12.39 -10.97
C ASP A 98 6.57 -12.58 -11.67
N GLU A 99 6.48 -13.58 -12.55
CA GLU A 99 5.23 -13.89 -13.23
C GLU A 99 4.11 -14.18 -12.24
N GLY A 100 2.96 -13.55 -12.43
CA GLY A 100 1.80 -13.67 -11.55
C GLY A 100 1.86 -12.81 -10.28
N ASP A 101 2.97 -12.14 -10.02
CA ASP A 101 3.07 -11.20 -8.89
C ASP A 101 2.60 -9.80 -9.29
N ILE A 102 2.06 -9.06 -8.33
CA ILE A 102 1.65 -7.68 -8.50
C ILE A 102 2.11 -6.82 -7.33
N LEU A 103 2.33 -5.54 -7.58
CA LEU A 103 2.55 -4.57 -6.51
C LEU A 103 1.21 -4.30 -5.79
N VAL A 104 1.17 -4.50 -4.48
CA VAL A 104 -0.04 -4.30 -3.67
C VAL A 104 0.04 -3.08 -2.75
N GLY A 105 1.22 -2.61 -2.43
CA GLY A 105 1.38 -1.46 -1.55
C GLY A 105 2.66 -0.70 -1.80
N ALA A 106 2.60 0.61 -1.56
CA ALA A 106 3.74 1.51 -1.50
C ALA A 106 3.45 2.60 -0.48
N ALA A 107 4.45 3.01 0.28
CA ALA A 107 4.33 4.05 1.29
C ALA A 107 5.63 4.84 1.42
N LEU A 108 5.51 6.10 1.80
CA LEU A 108 6.66 6.94 2.13
C LEU A 108 7.07 6.68 3.59
N THR A 109 8.37 6.47 3.81
CA THR A 109 8.92 6.23 5.15
C THR A 109 10.18 7.06 5.39
N ASP A 110 10.56 7.20 6.66
CA ASP A 110 11.76 7.93 7.07
C ASP A 110 12.85 7.03 7.69
N GLY A 111 12.70 5.71 7.57
CA GLY A 111 13.62 4.72 8.14
C GLY A 111 13.29 4.25 9.56
N LYS A 112 12.25 4.78 10.20
CA LYS A 112 11.93 4.58 11.62
C LYS A 112 10.55 4.02 11.89
N HIS A 113 9.90 3.43 10.88
CA HIS A 113 8.54 2.94 10.99
C HIS A 113 8.46 1.43 11.10
N ASP A 114 7.38 0.94 11.67
CA ASP A 114 6.99 -0.45 11.60
C ASP A 114 6.13 -0.69 10.36
N VAL A 115 6.39 -1.80 9.70
CA VAL A 115 5.65 -2.25 8.52
C VAL A 115 4.82 -3.47 8.89
N MET A 116 3.59 -3.50 8.44
CA MET A 116 2.67 -4.62 8.61
C MET A 116 2.21 -5.13 7.25
N LEU A 117 2.21 -6.44 7.07
CA LEU A 117 1.67 -7.11 5.90
C LEU A 117 0.52 -8.01 6.31
N PHE A 118 -0.54 -8.01 5.53
CA PHE A 118 -1.74 -8.82 5.76
C PHE A 118 -1.98 -9.75 4.57
N SER A 119 -2.23 -11.03 4.86
CA SER A 119 -2.62 -12.00 3.84
C SER A 119 -4.13 -12.16 3.77
N ASP A 120 -4.64 -12.61 2.63
CA ASP A 120 -6.04 -12.97 2.44
C ASP A 120 -6.46 -14.16 3.32
N GLY A 121 -5.51 -14.96 3.78
CA GLY A 121 -5.71 -16.04 4.75
C GLY A 121 -5.86 -15.59 6.21
N GLY A 122 -5.89 -14.27 6.47
CA GLY A 122 -6.12 -13.72 7.81
C GLY A 122 -4.89 -13.63 8.71
N LYS A 123 -3.69 -13.80 8.18
CA LYS A 123 -2.44 -13.64 8.93
C LYS A 123 -1.80 -12.29 8.68
N ALA A 124 -1.09 -11.82 9.69
CA ALA A 124 -0.32 -10.57 9.63
C ALA A 124 1.10 -10.77 10.15
N VAL A 125 2.04 -10.04 9.58
CA VAL A 125 3.39 -9.86 10.12
C VAL A 125 3.62 -8.39 10.42
N ARG A 126 4.39 -8.10 11.46
CA ARG A 126 4.85 -6.76 11.82
C ARG A 126 6.37 -6.82 12.03
N PHE A 127 7.10 -5.93 11.40
CA PHE A 127 8.55 -5.83 11.51
C PHE A 127 9.02 -4.38 11.39
N ASP A 128 10.22 -4.11 11.89
CA ASP A 128 10.86 -2.81 11.72
C ASP A 128 11.29 -2.63 10.26
N GLU A 129 11.06 -1.44 9.67
CA GLU A 129 11.52 -1.18 8.32
C GLU A 129 13.05 -1.29 8.16
N ASP A 130 13.79 -1.14 9.25
CA ASP A 130 15.26 -1.32 9.28
C ASP A 130 15.70 -2.76 9.04
N ASP A 131 14.81 -3.74 9.20
CA ASP A 131 15.05 -5.13 8.81
C ASP A 131 15.20 -5.31 7.28
N VAL A 132 14.84 -4.27 6.52
CA VAL A 132 14.99 -4.23 5.06
C VAL A 132 16.01 -3.17 4.69
N ARG A 133 17.14 -3.60 4.09
CA ARG A 133 18.15 -2.65 3.62
C ARG A 133 17.62 -1.83 2.44
N PRO A 134 17.98 -0.54 2.34
CA PRO A 134 17.73 0.22 1.12
C PRO A 134 18.39 -0.45 -0.08
N MET A 135 17.66 -0.50 -1.20
CA MET A 135 18.16 -1.08 -2.44
C MET A 135 17.62 -0.30 -3.64
N GLY A 136 18.37 -0.33 -4.74
CA GLY A 136 18.03 0.40 -5.96
C GLY A 136 16.78 -0.13 -6.65
N ARG A 137 16.27 0.66 -7.59
CA ARG A 137 15.01 0.37 -8.33
C ARG A 137 15.02 -0.98 -9.06
N SER A 138 16.16 -1.40 -9.57
CA SER A 138 16.30 -2.67 -10.30
C SER A 138 16.34 -3.91 -9.41
N ALA A 139 16.52 -3.76 -8.10
CA ALA A 139 16.52 -4.88 -7.16
C ALA A 139 15.12 -5.48 -7.02
N ARG A 140 15.05 -6.79 -6.82
CA ARG A 140 13.78 -7.53 -6.67
C ARG A 140 13.18 -7.44 -5.27
N GLY A 141 13.98 -7.13 -4.27
CA GLY A 141 13.56 -7.10 -2.89
C GLY A 141 13.88 -8.37 -2.12
N VAL A 142 13.31 -8.47 -0.92
CA VAL A 142 13.51 -9.56 0.04
C VAL A 142 12.17 -10.09 0.53
N ARG A 143 12.17 -11.27 1.12
CA ARG A 143 10.95 -11.84 1.69
C ARG A 143 10.48 -11.03 2.90
N GLY A 144 9.26 -10.51 2.81
CA GLY A 144 8.59 -9.84 3.93
C GLY A 144 7.71 -10.79 4.73
N MET A 145 6.97 -11.66 4.05
CA MET A 145 6.05 -12.62 4.65
C MET A 145 6.13 -13.97 3.93
N MET A 146 6.09 -15.05 4.69
CA MET A 146 5.97 -16.40 4.15
C MET A 146 4.49 -16.76 4.04
N LEU A 147 4.03 -16.96 2.81
CA LEU A 147 2.64 -17.30 2.50
C LEU A 147 2.45 -18.80 2.42
N GLU A 148 1.26 -19.26 2.76
CA GLU A 148 0.81 -20.61 2.46
C GLU A 148 0.35 -20.69 0.98
N GLU A 149 0.25 -21.91 0.47
CA GLU A 149 -0.15 -22.14 -0.93
C GLU A 149 -1.51 -21.48 -1.22
N GLY A 150 -1.62 -20.80 -2.34
CA GLY A 150 -2.83 -20.12 -2.77
C GLY A 150 -3.13 -18.80 -2.05
N GLN A 151 -2.30 -18.38 -1.09
CA GLN A 151 -2.48 -17.13 -0.38
C GLN A 151 -1.65 -15.99 -0.99
N SER A 152 -2.13 -14.77 -0.77
CA SER A 152 -1.47 -13.55 -1.24
C SER A 152 -1.48 -12.49 -0.15
N VAL A 153 -0.49 -11.61 -0.16
CA VAL A 153 -0.54 -10.36 0.60
C VAL A 153 -1.54 -9.44 -0.08
N ILE A 154 -2.47 -8.89 0.69
CA ILE A 154 -3.53 -8.01 0.19
C ILE A 154 -3.38 -6.57 0.65
N ALA A 155 -2.59 -6.31 1.68
CA ALA A 155 -2.36 -4.98 2.20
C ALA A 155 -0.99 -4.86 2.87
N MET A 156 -0.42 -3.67 2.74
CA MET A 156 0.76 -3.22 3.48
C MET A 156 0.40 -1.94 4.22
N LEU A 157 0.69 -1.88 5.51
CA LEU A 157 0.48 -0.70 6.35
C LEU A 157 1.81 -0.28 6.96
N VAL A 158 2.00 1.04 7.08
CA VAL A 158 3.13 1.63 7.79
C VAL A 158 2.59 2.34 9.01
N ALA A 159 2.91 1.83 10.19
CA ALA A 159 2.44 2.38 11.45
C ALA A 159 3.20 3.67 11.81
N GLU A 160 2.47 4.72 12.14
CA GLU A 160 3.04 5.98 12.61
C GLU A 160 3.35 5.92 14.11
N ASP A 161 2.43 5.38 14.89
CA ASP A 161 2.54 5.23 16.34
C ASP A 161 1.63 4.12 16.87
N GLU A 162 1.80 3.77 18.14
CA GLU A 162 1.07 2.68 18.78
C GLU A 162 -0.38 3.04 19.17
N SER A 163 -0.81 4.29 19.00
CA SER A 163 -2.19 4.71 19.27
C SER A 163 -3.17 4.30 18.17
N GLN A 164 -2.65 3.89 17.02
CA GLN A 164 -3.46 3.43 15.91
C GLN A 164 -3.99 2.01 16.15
N SER A 165 -5.08 1.69 15.47
CA SER A 165 -5.64 0.34 15.37
C SER A 165 -5.66 -0.11 13.93
N VAL A 166 -5.63 -1.40 13.71
CA VAL A 166 -5.85 -2.01 12.41
C VAL A 166 -7.31 -2.40 12.28
N LEU A 167 -7.95 -1.95 11.22
CA LEU A 167 -9.26 -2.42 10.81
C LEU A 167 -9.10 -3.36 9.63
N THR A 168 -9.51 -4.62 9.80
CA THR A 168 -9.57 -5.62 8.73
C THR A 168 -11.00 -5.84 8.28
N ALA A 169 -11.17 -6.13 7.00
CA ALA A 169 -12.48 -6.46 6.42
C ALA A 169 -12.36 -7.71 5.55
N THR A 170 -13.43 -8.51 5.52
CA THR A 170 -13.52 -9.73 4.72
C THR A 170 -14.53 -9.58 3.59
N GLU A 171 -14.44 -10.47 2.61
CA GLU A 171 -15.33 -10.47 1.43
C GLU A 171 -16.81 -10.63 1.79
N ASN A 172 -17.11 -11.29 2.90
CA ASN A 172 -18.49 -11.51 3.38
C ASN A 172 -18.97 -10.41 4.35
N GLY A 173 -18.26 -9.28 4.43
CA GLY A 173 -18.68 -8.10 5.18
C GLY A 173 -18.39 -8.13 6.67
N PHE A 174 -17.57 -9.06 7.16
CA PHE A 174 -17.10 -9.06 8.54
C PHE A 174 -15.88 -8.17 8.70
N GLY A 175 -15.80 -7.47 9.82
CA GLY A 175 -14.68 -6.60 10.16
C GLY A 175 -14.20 -6.83 11.58
N LYS A 176 -12.95 -6.55 11.84
CA LYS A 176 -12.34 -6.58 13.17
C LYS A 176 -11.41 -5.38 13.32
N ARG A 177 -11.54 -4.69 14.46
CA ARG A 177 -10.59 -3.67 14.87
C ARG A 177 -9.68 -4.24 15.96
N THR A 178 -8.38 -4.15 15.76
CA THR A 178 -7.37 -4.65 16.69
C THR A 178 -6.37 -3.53 16.97
N SER A 179 -6.04 -3.32 18.24
CA SER A 179 -4.97 -2.38 18.60
C SER A 179 -3.64 -2.86 18.00
N ILE A 180 -2.83 -1.93 17.49
CA ILE A 180 -1.54 -2.27 16.87
C ILE A 180 -0.57 -2.91 17.86
N VAL A 181 -0.69 -2.60 19.16
CA VAL A 181 0.15 -3.19 20.22
C VAL A 181 -0.13 -4.67 20.45
N GLU A 182 -1.28 -5.18 20.02
CA GLU A 182 -1.59 -6.61 20.08
C GLU A 182 -0.81 -7.42 19.03
N ASP A 183 -0.36 -6.74 17.95
CA ASP A 183 0.46 -7.34 16.91
C ASP A 183 1.94 -7.25 17.31
N THR A 184 2.46 -8.31 17.89
CA THR A 184 3.86 -8.36 18.32
C THR A 184 4.80 -8.19 17.14
N ARG A 185 5.82 -7.35 17.31
CA ARG A 185 6.90 -7.20 16.34
C ARG A 185 7.70 -8.50 16.27
N HIS A 186 7.71 -9.12 15.12
CA HIS A 186 8.56 -10.25 14.77
C HIS A 186 9.47 -9.86 13.60
N GLY A 187 10.50 -10.60 13.32
CA GLY A 187 11.32 -10.38 12.13
C GLY A 187 10.51 -10.60 10.84
N ARG A 188 10.95 -9.99 9.74
CA ARG A 188 10.36 -10.23 8.42
C ARG A 188 10.54 -11.70 7.97
N GLY A 189 9.74 -12.12 7.00
CA GLY A 189 9.87 -13.44 6.38
C GLY A 189 9.26 -14.58 7.17
N THR A 190 8.50 -14.31 8.22
CA THR A 190 7.75 -15.30 9.00
C THR A 190 6.38 -15.57 8.38
N LYS A 191 5.72 -16.63 8.85
CA LYS A 191 4.31 -16.92 8.47
C LYS A 191 3.30 -15.95 9.07
N GLY A 192 3.70 -15.16 10.04
CA GLY A 192 2.85 -14.22 10.76
C GLY A 192 1.94 -14.86 11.79
N MET A 193 1.12 -14.01 12.41
CA MET A 193 0.14 -14.36 13.41
C MET A 193 -1.27 -14.19 12.86
N ILE A 194 -2.25 -14.84 13.49
CA ILE A 194 -3.66 -14.71 13.10
C ILE A 194 -4.16 -13.31 13.50
N ALA A 195 -4.46 -12.48 12.52
CA ALA A 195 -5.06 -11.15 12.71
C ALA A 195 -6.59 -11.22 12.76
N ILE A 196 -7.18 -12.02 11.87
CA ILE A 196 -8.60 -12.34 11.85
C ILE A 196 -8.77 -13.82 11.51
N GLN A 197 -9.61 -14.51 12.25
CA GLN A 197 -9.84 -15.93 12.01
C GLN A 197 -10.59 -16.12 10.69
N GLN A 198 -10.00 -16.86 9.78
CA GLN A 198 -10.64 -17.24 8.54
C GLN A 198 -11.63 -18.38 8.77
N SER A 199 -12.82 -18.25 8.19
CA SER A 199 -13.87 -19.28 8.21
C SER A 199 -14.71 -19.14 6.94
N GLU A 200 -15.47 -20.16 6.60
CA GLU A 200 -16.43 -20.07 5.48
C GLU A 200 -17.42 -18.90 5.67
N ARG A 201 -17.81 -18.64 6.91
CA ARG A 201 -18.68 -17.52 7.26
C ARG A 201 -18.05 -16.16 6.95
N ASN A 202 -16.81 -15.97 7.35
CA ASN A 202 -16.12 -14.67 7.24
C ASN A 202 -15.61 -14.42 5.82
N GLY A 203 -15.18 -15.47 5.13
CA GLY A 203 -14.52 -15.36 3.84
C GLY A 203 -13.07 -14.88 3.96
N LYS A 204 -12.48 -14.60 2.82
CA LYS A 204 -11.09 -14.10 2.74
C LYS A 204 -11.00 -12.64 3.20
N VAL A 205 -9.86 -12.26 3.77
CA VAL A 205 -9.54 -10.86 4.04
C VAL A 205 -9.31 -10.13 2.72
N VAL A 206 -10.00 -9.03 2.53
CA VAL A 206 -9.92 -8.21 1.31
C VAL A 206 -9.31 -6.85 1.53
N ALA A 207 -9.33 -6.34 2.76
CA ALA A 207 -8.76 -5.04 3.09
C ALA A 207 -8.25 -4.98 4.52
N ALA A 208 -7.23 -4.16 4.73
CA ALA A 208 -6.76 -3.73 6.04
C ALA A 208 -6.34 -2.26 5.95
N THR A 209 -6.63 -1.49 6.98
CA THR A 209 -6.25 -0.07 7.06
C THR A 209 -5.97 0.32 8.51
N LEU A 210 -5.14 1.34 8.69
CA LEU A 210 -4.91 1.96 10.00
C LEU A 210 -6.02 2.96 10.28
N VAL A 211 -6.52 2.94 11.51
CA VAL A 211 -7.58 3.83 11.97
C VAL A 211 -7.28 4.36 13.38
N ARG A 212 -7.84 5.52 13.68
CA ARG A 212 -7.90 6.12 15.01
C ARG A 212 -9.35 6.16 15.49
N PRO A 213 -9.60 6.26 16.81
CA PRO A 213 -10.98 6.27 17.35
C PRO A 213 -11.87 7.37 16.75
N GLU A 214 -11.28 8.52 16.43
CA GLU A 214 -11.97 9.68 15.85
C GLU A 214 -12.22 9.59 14.34
N ASP A 215 -11.68 8.57 13.67
CA ASP A 215 -11.82 8.41 12.24
C ASP A 215 -13.24 7.96 11.85
N GLU A 216 -13.60 8.30 10.64
CA GLU A 216 -14.76 7.76 9.94
C GLU A 216 -14.28 6.94 8.75
N ILE A 217 -14.95 5.85 8.48
CA ILE A 217 -14.66 4.96 7.36
C ILE A 217 -15.82 4.90 6.39
N MET A 218 -15.51 4.67 5.13
CA MET A 218 -16.47 4.35 4.10
C MET A 218 -16.26 2.92 3.62
N LEU A 219 -17.33 2.15 3.64
CA LEU A 219 -17.38 0.80 3.09
C LEU A 219 -18.14 0.85 1.79
N ILE A 220 -17.52 0.37 0.72
CA ILE A 220 -18.13 0.35 -0.62
C ILE A 220 -18.15 -1.09 -1.10
N THR A 221 -19.34 -1.58 -1.48
CA THR A 221 -19.47 -2.89 -2.08
C THR A 221 -19.12 -2.85 -3.58
N ASP A 222 -18.84 -4.00 -4.15
CA ASP A 222 -18.64 -4.18 -5.60
C ASP A 222 -19.85 -3.71 -6.44
N LYS A 223 -21.04 -3.72 -5.85
CA LYS A 223 -22.29 -3.21 -6.47
C LYS A 223 -22.52 -1.72 -6.26
N GLY A 224 -21.57 -1.01 -5.65
CA GLY A 224 -21.62 0.44 -5.49
C GLY A 224 -22.46 0.92 -4.31
N VAL A 225 -22.86 0.05 -3.38
CA VAL A 225 -23.51 0.45 -2.13
C VAL A 225 -22.45 1.02 -1.19
N LEU A 226 -22.67 2.21 -0.68
CA LEU A 226 -21.76 2.94 0.19
C LEU A 226 -22.36 3.12 1.57
N VAL A 227 -21.58 2.81 2.60
CA VAL A 227 -21.91 3.08 4.00
C VAL A 227 -20.77 3.88 4.64
N ARG A 228 -21.11 4.95 5.35
CA ARG A 228 -20.20 5.72 6.19
C ARG A 228 -20.49 5.41 7.64
N THR A 229 -19.47 5.11 8.42
CA THR A 229 -19.60 4.84 9.84
C THR A 229 -18.40 5.37 10.62
N ARG A 230 -18.58 5.57 11.92
CA ARG A 230 -17.49 5.92 12.83
C ARG A 230 -16.72 4.67 13.23
N VAL A 231 -15.44 4.86 13.57
CA VAL A 231 -14.56 3.79 14.06
C VAL A 231 -14.84 3.47 15.54
N SER A 232 -15.21 4.47 16.33
CA SER A 232 -15.57 4.35 17.76
C SER A 232 -17.01 3.94 17.94
#